data_1d8799c05aa845cf1999c392923dbafe
#
_entry.id   1d8799c05aa845cf1999c392923dbafe
#
_cell.length_a   1.000
_cell.length_b   1.000
_cell.length_c   1.000
_cell.angle_alpha   90.00
_cell.angle_beta   90.00
_cell.angle_gamma   90.00
#
_symmetry.space_group_name_H-M   'P 1'
#
loop_
_entity.id
_entity.type
_entity.pdbx_description
1 polymer ?
#
loop_
_entity_poly.entity_id
_entity_poly.type
_entity_poly.pdbx_seq_one_letter_code
_entity_poly.pdbx_strand_id
1 'polypeptide(L)'
;MLRISEKLIDFYRRRTEGKRAWIRFVATVLAMGSIVAFFLYHTLTVKDTREAQTTVEKSFAFVKAQLVKYDNYASSDKAKSLVRLMDKADEAARVLRDEPGFGVDGLENYAREQRLDGILVLDRQLNTVMETEFDGDTRARWQSVIESENVASIVDYPVKSYMTRVQLEGETYDVAVVARRDAKGIVLAYTSKHDLVGLLGDVTLDNMFDGLQFNMDGVVVVAQNDKVVATNSSMLSGLSLEEALTLSDKEYARDRGGLYSVSYGGRTWLGDQQQMNKYTIYIFFPATAVYATRTTVMGVAMGMFVLIWMSFVVLRFASEHASLEQSRKRMETINALSKAYTSIYVVKVPSGKMEYIVNLDDGCDLSCKNASENTHTFLEQYFDPKDHDEMEAFLDMHTVEERLRGERYISHTYRLQSGRWYCISLVAQSYDKNGK
;
A
#
# COMPACT_ATOMS: atom_id res chain seq x y z
N MET A 1 -56.92 14.92 29.72
CA MET A 1 -55.72 14.08 29.79
C MET A 1 -55.37 13.36 28.50
N LEU A 2 -56.29 12.84 27.71
CA LEU A 2 -56.02 12.09 26.47
C LEU A 2 -55.41 12.91 25.31
N ARG A 3 -55.69 14.21 25.17
CA ARG A 3 -55.14 15.07 24.10
C ARG A 3 -53.68 15.54 24.29
N ILE A 4 -53.21 15.58 25.52
CA ILE A 4 -51.80 15.86 25.79
C ILE A 4 -50.93 14.67 25.33
N SER A 5 -51.48 13.46 25.46
CA SER A 5 -50.82 12.24 25.01
C SER A 5 -50.66 12.17 23.49
N GLU A 6 -51.64 12.57 22.71
CA GLU A 6 -51.57 12.55 21.23
C GLU A 6 -50.55 13.57 20.69
N LYS A 7 -50.51 14.80 21.23
CA LYS A 7 -49.52 15.82 20.82
C LYS A 7 -48.11 15.43 21.26
N LEU A 8 -47.96 14.84 22.43
CA LEU A 8 -46.69 14.26 22.90
C LEU A 8 -46.31 13.06 22.01
N ILE A 9 -47.21 12.18 21.65
CA ILE A 9 -46.99 11.04 20.77
C ILE A 9 -46.59 11.52 19.38
N ASP A 10 -47.26 12.51 18.80
CA ASP A 10 -46.90 13.09 17.50
C ASP A 10 -45.57 13.83 17.54
N PHE A 11 -45.26 14.55 18.59
CA PHE A 11 -43.94 15.18 18.80
C PHE A 11 -42.82 14.14 18.93
N TYR A 12 -43.05 13.10 19.76
CA TYR A 12 -42.09 11.98 19.87
C TYR A 12 -41.98 11.20 18.56
N ARG A 13 -43.06 10.98 17.85
CA ARG A 13 -43.08 10.29 16.53
C ARG A 13 -42.27 11.06 15.48
N ARG A 14 -42.48 12.38 15.35
CA ARG A 14 -41.70 13.22 14.44
C ARG A 14 -40.21 13.27 14.82
N ARG A 15 -39.91 13.31 16.12
CA ARG A 15 -38.54 13.28 16.62
C ARG A 15 -37.84 11.93 16.40
N THR A 16 -38.60 10.82 16.54
CA THR A 16 -38.07 9.47 16.29
C THR A 16 -37.96 9.16 14.80
N GLU A 17 -38.88 9.64 13.97
CA GLU A 17 -38.80 9.55 12.51
C GLU A 17 -37.60 10.33 11.96
N GLY A 18 -37.34 11.53 12.48
CA GLY A 18 -36.14 12.30 12.15
C GLY A 18 -34.84 11.61 12.54
N LYS A 19 -34.80 10.96 13.73
CA LYS A 19 -33.65 10.16 14.17
C LYS A 19 -33.45 8.92 13.29
N ARG A 20 -34.52 8.20 12.96
CA ARG A 20 -34.46 7.02 12.10
C ARG A 20 -34.04 7.37 10.66
N ALA A 21 -34.54 8.47 10.11
CA ALA A 21 -34.13 8.97 8.81
C ALA A 21 -32.64 9.34 8.80
N TRP A 22 -32.16 9.97 9.86
CA TRP A 22 -30.75 10.28 10.03
C TRP A 22 -29.87 9.02 10.10
N ILE A 23 -30.24 8.04 10.91
CA ILE A 23 -29.49 6.77 11.00
C ILE A 23 -29.41 6.08 9.64
N ARG A 24 -30.51 6.05 8.88
CA ARG A 24 -30.53 5.49 7.52
C ARG A 24 -29.59 6.27 6.59
N PHE A 25 -29.61 7.58 6.64
CA PHE A 25 -28.74 8.42 5.83
C PHE A 25 -27.25 8.16 6.16
N VAL A 26 -26.87 8.13 7.44
CA VAL A 26 -25.53 7.79 7.90
C VAL A 26 -25.11 6.41 7.41
N ALA A 27 -25.96 5.41 7.58
CA ALA A 27 -25.70 4.05 7.12
C ALA A 27 -25.46 3.99 5.61
N THR A 28 -26.26 4.73 4.83
CA THR A 28 -26.11 4.79 3.35
C THR A 28 -24.79 5.44 2.95
N VAL A 29 -24.40 6.55 3.60
CA VAL A 29 -23.13 7.23 3.30
C VAL A 29 -21.94 6.36 3.67
N LEU A 30 -21.98 5.67 4.82
CA LEU A 30 -20.93 4.74 5.23
C LEU A 30 -20.85 3.54 4.27
N ALA A 31 -21.96 2.97 3.86
CA ALA A 31 -22.00 1.87 2.89
C ALA A 31 -21.41 2.30 1.54
N MET A 32 -21.80 3.46 1.03
CA MET A 32 -21.27 4.02 -0.21
C MET A 32 -19.78 4.31 -0.12
N GLY A 33 -19.32 4.92 0.99
CA GLY A 33 -17.90 5.15 1.26
C GLY A 33 -17.09 3.85 1.30
N SER A 34 -17.64 2.81 1.95
CA SER A 34 -16.99 1.49 2.00
C SER A 34 -16.88 0.83 0.61
N ILE A 35 -17.93 0.94 -0.22
CA ILE A 35 -17.90 0.43 -1.59
C ILE A 35 -16.85 1.15 -2.42
N VAL A 36 -16.80 2.48 -2.36
CA VAL A 36 -15.77 3.27 -3.07
C VAL A 36 -14.37 2.94 -2.59
N ALA A 37 -14.16 2.83 -1.28
CA ALA A 37 -12.88 2.44 -0.70
C ALA A 37 -12.44 1.04 -1.14
N PHE A 38 -13.37 0.08 -1.20
CA PHE A 38 -13.10 -1.27 -1.69
C PHE A 38 -12.66 -1.27 -3.17
N PHE A 39 -13.39 -0.57 -4.04
CA PHE A 39 -13.02 -0.47 -5.45
C PHE A 39 -11.68 0.23 -5.65
N LEU A 40 -11.44 1.33 -4.94
CA LEU A 40 -10.18 2.06 -4.99
C LEU A 40 -9.01 1.19 -4.52
N TYR A 41 -9.18 0.49 -3.39
CA TYR A 41 -8.19 -0.46 -2.87
C TYR A 41 -7.87 -1.56 -3.88
N HIS A 42 -8.90 -2.17 -4.47
CA HIS A 42 -8.71 -3.25 -5.44
C HIS A 42 -7.99 -2.75 -6.70
N THR A 43 -8.42 -1.62 -7.26
CA THR A 43 -7.83 -1.04 -8.48
C THR A 43 -6.37 -0.66 -8.27
N LEU A 44 -6.05 0.00 -7.15
CA LEU A 44 -4.68 0.37 -6.82
C LEU A 44 -3.81 -0.85 -6.56
N THR A 45 -4.33 -1.87 -5.87
CA THR A 45 -3.58 -3.13 -5.65
C THR A 45 -3.20 -3.79 -6.97
N VAL A 46 -4.14 -3.90 -7.91
CA VAL A 46 -3.87 -4.49 -9.23
C VAL A 46 -2.84 -3.65 -10.00
N LYS A 47 -2.94 -2.33 -9.96
CA LYS A 47 -1.99 -1.42 -10.59
C LYS A 47 -0.59 -1.58 -9.99
N ASP A 48 -0.45 -1.46 -8.68
CA ASP A 48 0.83 -1.52 -7.98
C ASP A 48 1.52 -2.89 -8.20
N THR A 49 0.75 -3.98 -8.16
CA THR A 49 1.28 -5.33 -8.44
C THR A 49 1.79 -5.45 -9.89
N ARG A 50 1.08 -4.88 -10.86
CA ARG A 50 1.49 -4.90 -12.27
C ARG A 50 2.76 -4.05 -12.50
N GLU A 51 2.87 -2.90 -11.86
CA GLU A 51 4.08 -2.07 -11.90
C GLU A 51 5.27 -2.79 -11.26
N ALA A 52 5.08 -3.46 -10.13
CA ALA A 52 6.09 -4.28 -9.48
C ALA A 52 6.55 -5.43 -10.39
N GLN A 53 5.63 -6.15 -11.04
CA GLN A 53 5.97 -7.21 -11.98
C GLN A 53 6.83 -6.70 -13.13
N THR A 54 6.46 -5.57 -13.74
CA THR A 54 7.25 -4.94 -14.80
C THR A 54 8.64 -4.53 -14.31
N THR A 55 8.75 -4.05 -13.05
CA THR A 55 10.03 -3.68 -12.44
C THR A 55 10.89 -4.92 -12.19
N VAL A 56 10.32 -6.01 -11.70
CA VAL A 56 10.99 -7.30 -11.53
C VAL A 56 11.54 -7.80 -12.88
N GLU A 57 10.74 -7.79 -13.94
CA GLU A 57 11.15 -8.22 -15.29
C GLU A 57 12.33 -7.39 -15.83
N LYS A 58 12.27 -6.06 -15.67
CA LYS A 58 13.37 -5.16 -16.06
C LYS A 58 14.64 -5.44 -15.27
N SER A 59 14.49 -5.68 -13.97
CA SER A 59 15.61 -6.01 -13.09
C SER A 59 16.24 -7.35 -13.48
N PHE A 60 15.44 -8.36 -13.83
CA PHE A 60 15.98 -9.61 -14.37
C PHE A 60 16.75 -9.40 -15.67
N ALA A 61 16.21 -8.61 -16.60
CA ALA A 61 16.91 -8.32 -17.85
C ALA A 61 18.26 -7.65 -17.61
N PHE A 62 18.30 -6.70 -16.67
CA PHE A 62 19.55 -6.04 -16.29
C PHE A 62 20.56 -7.02 -15.66
N VAL A 63 20.12 -7.79 -14.65
CA VAL A 63 20.98 -8.78 -13.96
C VAL A 63 21.52 -9.81 -14.94
N LYS A 64 20.68 -10.34 -15.81
CA LYS A 64 21.10 -11.28 -16.88
C LYS A 64 22.16 -10.67 -17.80
N ALA A 65 21.99 -9.43 -18.20
CA ALA A 65 22.98 -8.73 -19.03
C ALA A 65 24.34 -8.58 -18.32
N GLN A 66 24.34 -8.31 -17.00
CA GLN A 66 25.56 -8.24 -16.20
C GLN A 66 26.23 -9.63 -16.08
N LEU A 67 25.44 -10.67 -15.83
CA LEU A 67 25.96 -12.05 -15.75
C LEU A 67 26.60 -12.51 -17.08
N VAL A 68 25.99 -12.18 -18.22
CA VAL A 68 26.58 -12.46 -19.53
C VAL A 68 27.90 -11.72 -19.71
N LYS A 69 27.98 -10.45 -19.32
CA LYS A 69 29.24 -9.69 -19.40
C LYS A 69 30.29 -10.31 -18.51
N TYR A 70 29.97 -10.72 -17.30
CA TYR A 70 30.89 -11.37 -16.38
C TYR A 70 31.39 -12.71 -16.95
N ASP A 71 30.51 -13.58 -17.42
CA ASP A 71 30.90 -14.88 -18.02
C ASP A 71 31.77 -14.71 -19.26
N ASN A 72 31.48 -13.71 -20.09
CA ASN A 72 32.33 -13.39 -21.27
C ASN A 72 33.70 -12.87 -20.81
N TYR A 73 33.75 -11.99 -19.79
CA TYR A 73 35.01 -11.50 -19.27
C TYR A 73 35.83 -12.62 -18.64
N ALA A 74 35.23 -13.45 -17.80
CA ALA A 74 35.87 -14.58 -17.14
C ALA A 74 36.39 -15.61 -18.17
N SER A 75 35.63 -15.88 -19.23
CA SER A 75 36.03 -16.75 -20.32
C SER A 75 37.19 -16.17 -21.14
N SER A 76 37.14 -14.86 -21.41
CA SER A 76 38.21 -14.16 -22.13
C SER A 76 39.51 -14.11 -21.32
N ASP A 77 39.42 -13.83 -20.02
CA ASP A 77 40.58 -13.84 -19.12
C ASP A 77 41.20 -15.24 -19.02
N LYS A 78 40.36 -16.27 -18.84
CA LYS A 78 40.80 -17.67 -18.87
C LYS A 78 41.56 -17.99 -20.17
N ALA A 79 40.99 -17.64 -21.33
CA ALA A 79 41.59 -17.91 -22.61
C ALA A 79 42.94 -17.20 -22.77
N LYS A 80 43.01 -15.90 -22.44
CA LYS A 80 44.25 -15.11 -22.49
C LYS A 80 45.35 -15.68 -21.57
N SER A 81 44.96 -16.07 -20.35
CA SER A 81 45.89 -16.68 -19.42
C SER A 81 46.49 -17.99 -19.91
N LEU A 82 45.62 -18.89 -20.39
CA LEU A 82 46.04 -20.17 -20.91
C LEU A 82 46.94 -20.03 -22.17
N VAL A 83 46.58 -19.11 -23.09
CA VAL A 83 47.43 -18.86 -24.30
C VAL A 83 48.80 -18.31 -23.89
N ARG A 84 48.88 -17.34 -22.97
CA ARG A 84 50.17 -16.85 -22.50
C ARG A 84 51.00 -17.93 -21.81
N LEU A 85 50.36 -18.80 -21.04
CA LEU A 85 51.06 -19.93 -20.43
C LEU A 85 51.59 -20.93 -21.46
N MET A 86 50.80 -21.21 -22.50
CA MET A 86 51.18 -22.06 -23.61
C MET A 86 52.39 -21.48 -24.36
N ASP A 87 52.41 -20.16 -24.64
CA ASP A 87 53.54 -19.50 -25.29
C ASP A 87 54.81 -19.62 -24.43
N LYS A 88 54.73 -19.48 -23.11
CA LYS A 88 55.86 -19.67 -22.19
C LYS A 88 56.33 -21.12 -22.11
N ALA A 89 55.39 -22.09 -22.15
CA ALA A 89 55.76 -23.51 -22.21
C ALA A 89 56.48 -23.86 -23.52
N ASP A 90 56.00 -23.30 -24.66
CA ASP A 90 56.66 -23.49 -25.95
C ASP A 90 58.01 -22.81 -26.03
N GLU A 91 58.19 -21.64 -25.41
CA GLU A 91 59.49 -20.96 -25.26
C GLU A 91 60.44 -21.81 -24.42
N ALA A 92 60.01 -22.34 -23.28
CA ALA A 92 60.82 -23.26 -22.46
C ALA A 92 61.29 -24.48 -23.26
N ALA A 93 60.41 -25.07 -24.08
CA ALA A 93 60.73 -26.18 -24.96
C ALA A 93 61.76 -25.80 -26.06
N ARG A 94 61.78 -24.54 -26.52
CA ARG A 94 62.80 -24.02 -27.47
C ARG A 94 64.16 -23.81 -26.76
N VAL A 95 64.16 -23.21 -25.55
CA VAL A 95 65.37 -23.00 -24.78
C VAL A 95 66.06 -24.33 -24.47
N LEU A 96 65.30 -25.37 -24.10
CA LEU A 96 65.78 -26.72 -23.90
C LEU A 96 66.51 -27.28 -25.15
N ARG A 97 66.02 -26.94 -26.36
CA ARG A 97 66.67 -27.36 -27.61
C ARG A 97 67.89 -26.55 -27.98
N ASP A 98 67.83 -25.22 -27.74
CA ASP A 98 68.82 -24.26 -28.27
C ASP A 98 70.05 -24.09 -27.36
N GLU A 99 69.92 -24.48 -26.05
CA GLU A 99 70.97 -24.40 -25.05
C GLU A 99 71.35 -25.79 -24.50
N PRO A 100 72.31 -26.50 -25.18
CA PRO A 100 72.80 -27.79 -24.68
C PRO A 100 73.53 -27.61 -23.32
N GLY A 101 72.95 -27.97 -22.24
CA GLY A 101 73.44 -27.75 -20.90
C GLY A 101 72.46 -26.99 -19.99
N PHE A 102 71.34 -26.63 -20.53
CA PHE A 102 70.23 -26.06 -19.75
C PHE A 102 69.73 -27.10 -18.72
N GLY A 103 70.17 -26.95 -17.49
CA GLY A 103 69.85 -27.85 -16.38
C GLY A 103 68.69 -27.36 -15.54
N VAL A 104 68.51 -28.04 -14.38
CA VAL A 104 67.44 -27.67 -13.41
C VAL A 104 67.54 -26.21 -12.97
N ASP A 105 68.73 -25.72 -12.65
CA ASP A 105 68.97 -24.32 -12.26
C ASP A 105 68.52 -23.32 -13.34
N GLY A 106 68.75 -23.64 -14.59
CA GLY A 106 68.31 -22.86 -15.73
C GLY A 106 66.75 -22.85 -15.85
N LEU A 107 66.16 -24.02 -15.63
CA LEU A 107 64.67 -24.19 -15.65
C LEU A 107 64.01 -23.41 -14.50
N GLU A 108 64.62 -23.43 -13.31
CA GLU A 108 64.10 -22.65 -12.19
C GLU A 108 64.23 -21.14 -12.41
N ASN A 109 65.38 -20.67 -12.94
CA ASN A 109 65.56 -19.26 -13.27
C ASN A 109 64.55 -18.81 -14.34
N TYR A 110 64.34 -19.60 -15.35
CA TYR A 110 63.36 -19.31 -16.38
C TYR A 110 61.94 -19.25 -15.79
N ALA A 111 61.54 -20.23 -14.95
CA ALA A 111 60.24 -20.25 -14.32
C ALA A 111 60.03 -18.99 -13.45
N ARG A 112 61.05 -18.58 -12.71
CA ARG A 112 61.00 -17.37 -11.86
C ARG A 112 60.88 -16.09 -12.68
N GLU A 113 61.70 -15.96 -13.76
CA GLU A 113 61.66 -14.80 -14.66
C GLU A 113 60.29 -14.68 -15.37
N GLN A 114 59.77 -15.83 -15.79
CA GLN A 114 58.45 -15.89 -16.45
C GLN A 114 57.25 -15.88 -15.50
N ARG A 115 57.49 -15.81 -14.17
CA ARG A 115 56.46 -15.87 -13.15
C ARG A 115 55.56 -17.10 -13.29
N LEU A 116 56.18 -18.26 -13.44
CA LEU A 116 55.55 -19.56 -13.41
C LEU A 116 55.73 -20.18 -12.03
N ASP A 117 54.74 -20.89 -11.52
CA ASP A 117 54.90 -21.61 -10.26
C ASP A 117 55.65 -22.91 -10.43
N GLY A 118 55.75 -23.40 -11.66
CA GLY A 118 56.67 -24.49 -11.94
C GLY A 118 56.62 -24.99 -13.37
N ILE A 119 57.64 -25.75 -13.72
CA ILE A 119 57.78 -26.45 -15.00
C ILE A 119 58.22 -27.87 -14.74
N LEU A 120 57.63 -28.81 -15.44
CA LEU A 120 57.94 -30.22 -15.42
C LEU A 120 58.31 -30.66 -16.83
N VAL A 121 59.48 -31.28 -16.97
CA VAL A 121 59.96 -31.83 -18.26
C VAL A 121 59.94 -33.35 -18.13
N LEU A 122 59.19 -33.98 -19.03
CA LEU A 122 58.98 -35.43 -19.01
C LEU A 122 59.53 -36.06 -20.31
N ASP A 123 60.00 -37.32 -20.16
CA ASP A 123 60.46 -38.13 -21.29
C ASP A 123 59.28 -38.74 -22.09
N ARG A 124 59.60 -39.60 -23.09
CA ARG A 124 58.60 -40.29 -23.89
C ARG A 124 57.69 -41.21 -23.06
N GLN A 125 58.15 -41.75 -21.98
CA GLN A 125 57.43 -42.62 -21.06
C GLN A 125 56.69 -41.82 -19.98
N LEU A 126 56.74 -40.50 -20.06
CA LEU A 126 56.16 -39.56 -19.07
C LEU A 126 56.84 -39.66 -17.70
N ASN A 127 58.12 -40.08 -17.66
CA ASN A 127 58.91 -39.99 -16.45
C ASN A 127 59.56 -38.61 -16.38
N THR A 128 59.76 -38.11 -15.12
CA THR A 128 60.37 -36.80 -14.86
C THR A 128 61.85 -36.83 -15.27
N VAL A 129 62.23 -35.90 -16.14
CA VAL A 129 63.62 -35.64 -16.53
C VAL A 129 64.17 -34.46 -15.74
N MET A 130 63.40 -33.39 -15.64
CA MET A 130 63.73 -32.18 -14.86
C MET A 130 62.44 -31.61 -14.29
N GLU A 131 62.53 -31.02 -13.11
CA GLU A 131 61.42 -30.29 -12.51
C GLU A 131 61.94 -29.12 -11.70
N THR A 132 61.11 -28.08 -11.55
CA THR A 132 61.39 -26.98 -10.68
C THR A 132 60.96 -27.34 -9.24
N GLU A 133 61.86 -27.21 -8.25
CA GLU A 133 61.61 -27.57 -6.87
C GLU A 133 60.91 -26.47 -6.06
N PHE A 134 59.75 -26.00 -6.55
CA PHE A 134 59.09 -24.95 -5.77
C PHE A 134 58.19 -25.46 -4.64
N ASP A 135 57.66 -26.71 -4.70
CA ASP A 135 56.67 -27.14 -3.71
C ASP A 135 56.38 -28.67 -3.71
N GLY A 136 57.38 -29.46 -3.29
CA GLY A 136 57.20 -30.90 -3.03
C GLY A 136 57.10 -31.77 -4.29
N ASP A 137 56.43 -32.93 -4.20
CA ASP A 137 56.31 -33.89 -5.33
C ASP A 137 55.38 -33.33 -6.42
N THR A 138 55.93 -32.52 -7.28
CA THR A 138 55.25 -31.85 -8.40
C THR A 138 54.61 -32.86 -9.33
N ARG A 139 55.22 -34.03 -9.58
CA ARG A 139 54.65 -35.06 -10.46
C ARG A 139 53.39 -35.67 -9.89
N ALA A 140 53.36 -36.02 -8.60
CA ALA A 140 52.13 -36.58 -7.99
C ALA A 140 50.95 -35.60 -8.09
N ARG A 141 51.21 -34.30 -7.88
CA ARG A 141 50.19 -33.26 -8.02
C ARG A 141 49.58 -33.22 -9.41
N TRP A 142 50.36 -33.38 -10.47
CA TRP A 142 49.93 -33.28 -11.86
C TRP A 142 49.62 -34.63 -12.55
N GLN A 143 49.62 -35.73 -11.76
CA GLN A 143 49.43 -37.07 -12.33
C GLN A 143 48.15 -37.20 -13.14
N SER A 144 47.02 -36.67 -12.69
CA SER A 144 45.74 -36.73 -13.41
C SER A 144 45.75 -35.99 -14.74
N VAL A 145 46.57 -34.93 -14.84
CA VAL A 145 46.76 -34.18 -16.10
C VAL A 145 47.71 -34.91 -17.03
N ILE A 146 48.85 -35.41 -16.50
CA ILE A 146 49.86 -36.11 -17.23
C ILE A 146 49.32 -37.42 -17.86
N GLU A 147 48.51 -38.16 -17.14
CA GLU A 147 47.92 -39.43 -17.60
C GLU A 147 46.69 -39.20 -18.50
N SER A 148 46.29 -37.97 -18.75
CA SER A 148 45.16 -37.70 -19.63
C SER A 148 45.47 -38.07 -21.09
N GLU A 149 44.50 -38.58 -21.79
CA GLU A 149 44.58 -38.96 -23.22
C GLU A 149 45.06 -37.79 -24.08
N ASN A 150 44.68 -36.56 -23.72
CA ASN A 150 45.09 -35.34 -24.41
C ASN A 150 46.61 -35.12 -24.33
N VAL A 151 47.20 -35.33 -23.15
CA VAL A 151 48.65 -35.14 -22.95
C VAL A 151 49.42 -36.30 -23.59
N ALA A 152 48.96 -37.53 -23.41
CA ALA A 152 49.60 -38.69 -24.04
C ALA A 152 49.71 -38.53 -25.57
N SER A 153 48.68 -37.95 -26.21
CA SER A 153 48.67 -37.69 -27.64
C SER A 153 49.72 -36.70 -28.12
N ILE A 154 50.28 -35.82 -27.26
CA ILE A 154 51.32 -34.84 -27.63
C ILE A 154 52.65 -35.51 -27.89
N VAL A 155 52.94 -36.57 -27.13
CA VAL A 155 54.18 -37.36 -27.33
C VAL A 155 54.29 -37.96 -28.73
N ASP A 156 53.15 -38.45 -29.24
CA ASP A 156 53.08 -39.05 -30.58
C ASP A 156 52.86 -38.02 -31.69
N TYR A 157 52.23 -36.87 -31.37
CA TYR A 157 51.95 -35.79 -32.31
C TYR A 157 52.50 -34.44 -31.77
N PRO A 158 53.76 -34.14 -31.97
CA PRO A 158 54.44 -32.95 -31.39
C PRO A 158 53.89 -31.59 -31.83
N VAL A 159 53.02 -31.55 -32.82
CA VAL A 159 52.34 -30.33 -33.28
C VAL A 159 51.17 -29.97 -32.35
N LYS A 160 50.69 -30.96 -31.58
CA LYS A 160 49.59 -30.71 -30.62
C LYS A 160 50.11 -30.03 -29.35
N SER A 161 49.27 -29.25 -28.76
CA SER A 161 49.44 -28.70 -27.42
C SER A 161 48.15 -28.86 -26.62
N TYR A 162 48.27 -28.89 -25.33
CA TYR A 162 47.11 -28.96 -24.44
C TYR A 162 47.19 -27.88 -23.40
N MET A 163 46.08 -27.20 -23.14
CA MET A 163 45.98 -26.22 -22.09
C MET A 163 44.64 -26.36 -21.35
N THR A 164 44.69 -26.27 -20.07
CA THR A 164 43.48 -26.40 -19.24
C THR A 164 43.60 -25.64 -17.94
N ARG A 165 42.45 -25.31 -17.36
CA ARG A 165 42.37 -24.79 -15.99
C ARG A 165 41.79 -25.89 -15.11
N VAL A 166 42.51 -26.27 -14.06
CA VAL A 166 42.14 -27.32 -13.12
C VAL A 166 42.06 -26.76 -11.72
N GLN A 167 41.22 -27.36 -10.89
CA GLN A 167 41.13 -27.07 -9.48
C GLN A 167 41.73 -28.24 -8.69
N LEU A 168 42.78 -27.99 -7.93
CA LEU A 168 43.47 -28.96 -7.08
C LEU A 168 43.64 -28.41 -5.68
N GLU A 169 43.26 -29.21 -4.68
CA GLU A 169 43.43 -28.87 -3.25
C GLU A 169 42.81 -27.52 -2.84
N GLY A 170 41.75 -27.09 -3.55
CA GLY A 170 41.06 -25.82 -3.28
C GLY A 170 41.62 -24.62 -4.06
N GLU A 171 42.75 -24.78 -4.73
CA GLU A 171 43.38 -23.75 -5.56
C GLU A 171 43.13 -23.99 -7.05
N THR A 172 43.14 -22.92 -7.82
CA THR A 172 42.92 -22.94 -9.25
C THR A 172 44.25 -22.74 -9.97
N TYR A 173 44.58 -23.65 -10.88
CA TYR A 173 45.82 -23.61 -11.68
C TYR A 173 45.48 -23.58 -13.19
N ASP A 174 46.19 -22.75 -13.91
CA ASP A 174 46.32 -22.86 -15.36
C ASP A 174 47.51 -23.79 -15.68
N VAL A 175 47.31 -24.71 -16.61
CA VAL A 175 48.29 -25.70 -17.03
C VAL A 175 48.41 -25.68 -18.54
N ALA A 176 49.65 -25.66 -19.05
CA ALA A 176 49.91 -25.81 -20.47
C ALA A 176 50.94 -26.92 -20.69
N VAL A 177 50.68 -27.74 -21.68
CA VAL A 177 51.56 -28.88 -22.07
C VAL A 177 51.88 -28.79 -23.54
N VAL A 178 53.18 -28.82 -23.83
CA VAL A 178 53.69 -28.80 -25.23
C VAL A 178 54.71 -29.94 -25.41
N ALA A 179 54.98 -30.32 -26.66
CA ALA A 179 56.01 -31.29 -26.97
C ALA A 179 57.42 -30.68 -26.71
N ARG A 180 58.34 -31.50 -26.17
CA ARG A 180 59.77 -31.15 -26.14
C ARG A 180 60.30 -30.98 -27.53
N ARG A 181 61.26 -30.09 -27.69
CA ARG A 181 61.92 -29.81 -29.00
C ARG A 181 63.32 -30.35 -29.14
N ASP A 182 63.93 -30.77 -28.03
CA ASP A 182 65.26 -31.40 -27.91
C ASP A 182 65.20 -32.93 -27.98
N ALA A 183 64.16 -33.53 -27.46
CA ALA A 183 63.96 -34.97 -27.38
C ALA A 183 62.45 -35.32 -27.49
N LYS A 184 62.11 -36.62 -27.51
CA LYS A 184 60.70 -37.05 -27.41
C LYS A 184 60.26 -36.93 -25.96
N GLY A 185 59.12 -36.26 -25.75
CA GLY A 185 58.56 -36.03 -24.42
C GLY A 185 57.73 -34.73 -24.39
N ILE A 186 57.43 -34.23 -23.23
CA ILE A 186 56.64 -33.03 -23.03
C ILE A 186 57.26 -32.07 -22.04
N VAL A 187 56.86 -30.80 -22.15
CA VAL A 187 57.06 -29.75 -21.12
C VAL A 187 55.69 -29.34 -20.64
N LEU A 188 55.49 -29.44 -19.32
CA LEU A 188 54.29 -28.99 -18.62
C LEU A 188 54.69 -27.78 -17.79
N ALA A 189 54.01 -26.65 -18.05
CA ALA A 189 54.12 -25.43 -17.27
C ALA A 189 52.81 -25.14 -16.53
N TYR A 190 52.90 -24.63 -15.34
CA TYR A 190 51.69 -24.30 -14.58
C TYR A 190 51.89 -22.99 -13.78
N THR A 191 50.73 -22.34 -13.50
CA THR A 191 50.69 -21.16 -12.67
C THR A 191 49.37 -21.15 -11.87
N SER A 192 49.51 -20.82 -10.58
CA SER A 192 48.32 -20.64 -9.71
C SER A 192 47.61 -19.33 -10.03
N LYS A 193 46.38 -19.26 -9.72
CA LYS A 193 45.57 -18.02 -9.88
C LYS A 193 45.52 -17.19 -8.60
N HIS A 194 46.21 -17.63 -7.53
CA HIS A 194 46.19 -16.95 -6.24
C HIS A 194 46.83 -15.55 -6.33
N ASP A 195 47.95 -15.41 -7.02
CA ASP A 195 48.70 -14.14 -7.08
C ASP A 195 48.14 -13.10 -8.06
N LEU A 196 47.27 -13.48 -9.00
CA LEU A 196 46.72 -12.56 -9.99
C LEU A 196 45.47 -11.81 -9.47
N VAL A 197 44.79 -12.32 -8.45
CA VAL A 197 43.62 -11.72 -7.84
C VAL A 197 44.00 -10.40 -7.12
N GLY A 198 45.17 -10.30 -6.55
CA GLY A 198 45.67 -9.09 -5.84
C GLY A 198 46.11 -7.94 -6.75
N LEU A 199 46.45 -8.20 -8.03
CA LEU A 199 47.05 -7.19 -8.94
C LEU A 199 46.08 -6.52 -9.89
N LEU A 200 44.90 -7.11 -10.14
CA LEU A 200 43.94 -6.62 -11.14
C LEU A 200 42.62 -6.10 -10.56
N GLY A 201 42.58 -5.82 -9.25
CA GLY A 201 41.32 -5.36 -8.59
C GLY A 201 40.18 -6.35 -8.86
N ASP A 202 39.74 -7.01 -7.82
CA ASP A 202 38.73 -8.08 -7.87
C ASP A 202 37.50 -7.72 -8.67
N VAL A 203 37.47 -8.11 -9.94
CA VAL A 203 36.21 -8.21 -10.69
C VAL A 203 35.56 -9.53 -10.30
N THR A 204 35.18 -9.62 -9.03
CA THR A 204 34.35 -10.73 -8.57
C THR A 204 32.92 -10.46 -8.98
N LEU A 205 32.14 -11.52 -9.14
CA LEU A 205 30.71 -11.39 -9.43
C LEU A 205 29.99 -10.59 -8.35
N ASP A 206 30.42 -10.74 -7.10
CA ASP A 206 29.88 -10.03 -5.93
C ASP A 206 30.13 -8.51 -6.04
N ASN A 207 31.35 -8.09 -6.40
CA ASN A 207 31.68 -6.68 -6.57
C ASN A 207 30.92 -6.00 -7.73
N MET A 208 30.40 -6.76 -8.69
CA MET A 208 29.56 -6.20 -9.77
C MET A 208 28.16 -5.82 -9.28
N PHE A 209 27.70 -6.41 -8.20
CA PHE A 209 26.37 -6.15 -7.64
C PHE A 209 26.45 -5.35 -6.32
N ASP A 210 27.61 -5.26 -5.69
CA ASP A 210 27.80 -4.47 -4.49
C ASP A 210 27.47 -2.98 -4.74
N GLY A 211 26.67 -2.40 -3.87
CA GLY A 211 26.23 -1.01 -3.98
C GLY A 211 25.21 -0.70 -5.08
N LEU A 212 24.76 -1.70 -5.87
CA LEU A 212 23.68 -1.49 -6.83
C LEU A 212 22.37 -1.19 -6.10
N GLN A 213 21.82 -0.01 -6.37
CA GLN A 213 20.51 0.40 -5.87
C GLN A 213 19.45 0.13 -6.94
N PHE A 214 18.52 -0.75 -6.63
CA PHE A 214 17.32 -0.94 -7.42
C PHE A 214 16.22 0.01 -6.97
N ASN A 215 15.37 0.45 -7.89
CA ASN A 215 14.15 1.16 -7.53
C ASN A 215 13.38 0.33 -6.49
N MET A 216 12.73 0.98 -5.53
CA MET A 216 11.97 0.33 -4.45
C MET A 216 12.82 -0.46 -3.43
N ASP A 217 14.10 -0.14 -3.25
CA ASP A 217 15.00 -0.83 -2.32
C ASP A 217 15.02 -2.37 -2.52
N GLY A 218 15.05 -2.79 -3.78
CA GLY A 218 15.01 -4.19 -4.17
C GLY A 218 16.30 -4.92 -3.79
N VAL A 219 16.14 -6.18 -3.38
CA VAL A 219 17.23 -7.11 -3.09
C VAL A 219 17.36 -8.09 -4.25
N VAL A 220 18.58 -8.23 -4.73
CA VAL A 220 18.97 -9.23 -5.74
C VAL A 220 19.89 -10.24 -5.10
N VAL A 221 19.59 -11.51 -5.33
CA VAL A 221 20.44 -12.63 -4.92
C VAL A 221 20.70 -13.49 -6.15
N VAL A 222 21.96 -13.69 -6.46
CA VAL A 222 22.40 -14.63 -7.51
C VAL A 222 23.03 -15.82 -6.80
N ALA A 223 22.45 -16.99 -6.99
CA ALA A 223 22.92 -18.23 -6.40
C ALA A 223 23.48 -19.18 -7.48
N GLN A 224 24.50 -19.94 -7.10
CA GLN A 224 25.05 -21.06 -7.86
C GLN A 224 25.29 -22.23 -6.92
N ASN A 225 24.72 -23.42 -7.25
CA ASN A 225 24.85 -24.64 -6.41
C ASN A 225 24.52 -24.36 -4.93
N ASP A 226 23.36 -23.73 -4.66
CA ASP A 226 22.85 -23.38 -3.32
C ASP A 226 23.72 -22.44 -2.47
N LYS A 227 24.69 -21.77 -3.10
CA LYS A 227 25.46 -20.69 -2.49
C LYS A 227 25.18 -19.35 -3.14
N VAL A 228 25.07 -18.31 -2.36
CA VAL A 228 25.01 -16.94 -2.85
C VAL A 228 26.37 -16.55 -3.39
N VAL A 229 26.45 -16.25 -4.68
CA VAL A 229 27.68 -15.85 -5.40
C VAL A 229 27.70 -14.36 -5.71
N ALA A 230 26.58 -13.69 -5.66
CA ALA A 230 26.48 -12.24 -5.77
C ALA A 230 25.17 -11.72 -5.21
N THR A 231 25.22 -10.55 -4.57
CA THR A 231 24.07 -9.85 -4.06
C THR A 231 24.36 -8.35 -3.94
N ASN A 232 23.33 -7.51 -3.97
CA ASN A 232 23.46 -6.09 -3.66
C ASN A 232 23.31 -5.77 -2.16
N SER A 233 23.14 -6.79 -1.32
CA SER A 233 23.02 -6.67 0.12
C SER A 233 24.21 -7.34 0.81
N SER A 234 25.08 -6.56 1.42
CA SER A 234 26.25 -7.07 2.13
C SER A 234 25.95 -8.09 3.25
N MET A 235 24.72 -8.07 3.78
CA MET A 235 24.28 -9.04 4.79
C MET A 235 24.05 -10.44 4.23
N LEU A 236 23.87 -10.58 2.93
CA LEU A 236 23.53 -11.85 2.27
C LEU A 236 24.72 -12.46 1.53
N SER A 237 25.82 -11.71 1.41
CA SER A 237 27.03 -12.19 0.71
C SER A 237 27.65 -13.37 1.44
N GLY A 238 27.97 -14.42 0.69
CA GLY A 238 28.65 -15.62 1.17
C GLY A 238 27.80 -16.61 1.99
N LEU A 239 26.52 -16.30 2.23
CA LEU A 239 25.61 -17.21 2.92
C LEU A 239 25.17 -18.37 2.00
N SER A 240 24.69 -19.46 2.62
CA SER A 240 23.91 -20.46 1.88
C SER A 240 22.58 -19.85 1.42
N LEU A 241 22.00 -20.38 0.35
CA LEU A 241 20.72 -19.88 -0.15
C LEU A 241 19.60 -20.02 0.90
N GLU A 242 19.64 -21.09 1.67
CA GLU A 242 18.68 -21.38 2.74
C GLU A 242 18.76 -20.36 3.89
N GLU A 243 19.97 -19.97 4.28
CA GLU A 243 20.21 -18.90 5.27
C GLU A 243 19.84 -17.52 4.73
N ALA A 244 20.20 -17.23 3.47
CA ALA A 244 19.98 -15.93 2.86
C ALA A 244 18.50 -15.60 2.66
N LEU A 245 17.69 -16.58 2.28
CA LEU A 245 16.28 -16.33 1.93
C LEU A 245 15.28 -16.87 2.96
N THR A 246 15.70 -17.64 3.97
CA THR A 246 14.83 -18.29 4.99
C THR A 246 13.55 -18.85 4.33
N LEU A 247 13.73 -19.49 3.18
CA LEU A 247 12.65 -20.01 2.36
C LEU A 247 12.14 -21.29 3.02
N SER A 248 11.22 -21.16 3.97
CA SER A 248 10.49 -22.34 4.40
C SER A 248 9.60 -22.78 3.22
N ASP A 249 9.64 -24.05 2.88
CA ASP A 249 8.88 -24.70 1.79
C ASP A 249 7.36 -24.48 1.81
N LYS A 250 6.86 -23.73 2.78
CA LYS A 250 5.43 -23.53 3.03
C LYS A 250 4.87 -22.17 2.61
N GLU A 251 5.68 -21.21 2.19
CA GLU A 251 5.22 -19.81 2.00
C GLU A 251 5.40 -19.22 0.59
N TYR A 252 5.68 -20.02 -0.42
CA TYR A 252 5.57 -19.55 -1.80
C TYR A 252 4.11 -19.39 -2.23
N ALA A 253 3.36 -18.55 -1.55
CA ALA A 253 2.06 -18.14 -2.03
C ALA A 253 2.26 -17.15 -3.18
N ARG A 254 1.99 -17.60 -4.41
CA ARG A 254 1.88 -16.69 -5.55
C ARG A 254 0.78 -15.69 -5.26
N ASP A 255 1.13 -14.43 -5.07
CA ASP A 255 0.15 -13.36 -4.94
C ASP A 255 -0.66 -13.27 -6.25
N ARG A 256 -1.85 -12.66 -6.19
CA ARG A 256 -2.80 -12.52 -7.32
C ARG A 256 -2.21 -11.88 -8.57
N GLY A 257 -1.01 -11.29 -8.48
CA GLY A 257 -0.27 -10.70 -9.59
C GLY A 257 0.83 -11.56 -10.19
N GLY A 258 0.99 -12.82 -9.76
CA GLY A 258 2.03 -13.73 -10.27
C GLY A 258 3.39 -13.59 -9.59
N LEU A 259 3.56 -12.67 -8.63
CA LEU A 259 4.75 -12.55 -7.81
C LEU A 259 4.69 -13.51 -6.60
N TYR A 260 5.86 -13.99 -6.17
CA TYR A 260 6.00 -14.78 -4.95
C TYR A 260 6.05 -13.84 -3.75
N SER A 261 5.40 -14.24 -2.66
CA SER A 261 5.49 -13.56 -1.38
C SER A 261 6.43 -14.32 -0.46
N VAL A 262 7.44 -13.64 0.08
CA VAL A 262 8.45 -14.21 0.98
C VAL A 262 8.51 -13.36 2.25
N SER A 263 8.65 -13.99 3.40
CA SER A 263 8.87 -13.29 4.67
C SER A 263 10.35 -13.35 5.03
N TYR A 264 11.01 -12.19 5.14
CA TYR A 264 12.40 -12.08 5.53
C TYR A 264 12.60 -10.89 6.48
N GLY A 265 13.32 -11.11 7.60
CA GLY A 265 13.58 -10.05 8.59
C GLY A 265 12.32 -9.45 9.21
N GLY A 266 11.23 -10.22 9.34
CA GLY A 266 9.94 -9.74 9.86
C GLY A 266 9.17 -8.83 8.90
N ARG A 267 9.59 -8.76 7.62
CA ARG A 267 8.94 -7.99 6.55
C ARG A 267 8.50 -8.91 5.42
N THR A 268 7.42 -8.55 4.77
CA THR A 268 6.95 -9.24 3.57
C THR A 268 7.62 -8.65 2.33
N TRP A 269 8.14 -9.52 1.48
CA TRP A 269 8.78 -9.19 0.22
C TRP A 269 8.01 -9.83 -0.94
N LEU A 270 7.95 -9.14 -2.06
CA LEU A 270 7.30 -9.60 -3.28
C LEU A 270 8.32 -9.65 -4.41
N GLY A 271 8.39 -10.73 -5.12
CA GLY A 271 9.35 -10.87 -6.20
C GLY A 271 9.16 -12.12 -7.02
N ASP A 272 10.20 -12.51 -7.74
CA ASP A 272 10.21 -13.70 -8.56
C ASP A 272 11.61 -14.30 -8.62
N GLN A 273 11.70 -15.53 -9.12
CA GLN A 273 12.96 -16.23 -9.38
C GLN A 273 13.04 -16.66 -10.84
N GLN A 274 14.24 -16.57 -11.40
CA GLN A 274 14.50 -17.06 -12.77
C GLN A 274 15.83 -17.81 -12.83
N GLN A 275 15.84 -18.91 -13.54
CA GLN A 275 17.07 -19.66 -13.82
C GLN A 275 17.72 -19.19 -15.10
N MET A 276 19.04 -19.04 -15.07
CA MET A 276 19.86 -18.72 -16.23
C MET A 276 21.18 -19.51 -16.18
N ASN A 277 21.33 -20.47 -17.08
CA ASN A 277 22.49 -21.38 -17.13
C ASN A 277 22.74 -22.05 -15.75
N LYS A 278 23.90 -21.77 -15.16
CA LYS A 278 24.32 -22.25 -13.85
C LYS A 278 23.83 -21.39 -12.68
N TYR A 279 23.17 -20.25 -12.94
CA TYR A 279 22.71 -19.30 -11.94
C TYR A 279 21.22 -19.38 -11.73
N THR A 280 20.80 -19.22 -10.48
CA THR A 280 19.42 -18.90 -10.11
C THR A 280 19.39 -17.48 -9.56
N ILE A 281 18.57 -16.65 -10.17
CA ILE A 281 18.46 -15.23 -9.83
C ILE A 281 17.17 -15.04 -9.05
N TYR A 282 17.25 -14.39 -7.93
CA TYR A 282 16.12 -13.99 -7.09
C TYR A 282 16.07 -12.47 -7.00
N ILE A 283 14.90 -11.88 -7.22
CA ILE A 283 14.69 -10.44 -7.11
C ILE A 283 13.44 -10.20 -6.28
N PHE A 284 13.58 -9.49 -5.17
CA PHE A 284 12.51 -9.18 -4.26
C PHE A 284 12.49 -7.70 -3.90
N PHE A 285 11.27 -7.15 -3.77
CA PHE A 285 11.01 -5.79 -3.31
C PHE A 285 10.17 -5.82 -2.02
N PRO A 286 10.42 -4.92 -1.06
CA PRO A 286 9.58 -4.86 0.13
C PRO A 286 8.14 -4.52 -0.24
N ALA A 287 7.18 -5.26 0.31
CA ALA A 287 5.75 -5.05 0.05
C ALA A 287 5.30 -3.61 0.39
N THR A 288 5.94 -2.98 1.36
CA THR A 288 5.70 -1.58 1.72
C THR A 288 6.07 -0.61 0.59
N ALA A 289 7.14 -0.88 -0.14
CA ALA A 289 7.55 -0.07 -1.30
C ALA A 289 6.65 -0.35 -2.51
N VAL A 290 6.34 -1.63 -2.77
CA VAL A 290 5.42 -2.02 -3.84
C VAL A 290 4.05 -1.36 -3.68
N TYR A 291 3.48 -1.35 -2.47
CA TYR A 291 2.15 -0.80 -2.19
C TYR A 291 2.16 0.63 -1.64
N ALA A 292 3.26 1.37 -1.81
CA ALA A 292 3.40 2.74 -1.31
C ALA A 292 2.35 3.68 -1.90
N THR A 293 2.09 3.58 -3.23
CA THR A 293 1.08 4.40 -3.93
C THR A 293 -0.31 4.12 -3.38
N ARG A 294 -0.68 2.86 -3.24
CA ARG A 294 -1.96 2.44 -2.65
C ARG A 294 -2.13 3.03 -1.25
N THR A 295 -1.13 2.87 -0.39
CA THR A 295 -1.19 3.32 1.00
C THR A 295 -1.37 4.84 1.09
N THR A 296 -0.63 5.59 0.28
CA THR A 296 -0.71 7.06 0.24
C THR A 296 -2.06 7.54 -0.28
N VAL A 297 -2.53 7.00 -1.41
CA VAL A 297 -3.81 7.40 -1.99
C VAL A 297 -4.98 7.03 -1.09
N MET A 298 -4.96 5.84 -0.48
CA MET A 298 -5.99 5.43 0.49
C MET A 298 -5.98 6.32 1.74
N GLY A 299 -4.81 6.71 2.24
CA GLY A 299 -4.68 7.63 3.37
C GLY A 299 -5.30 9.00 3.06
N VAL A 300 -5.00 9.57 1.89
CA VAL A 300 -5.58 10.84 1.45
C VAL A 300 -7.10 10.73 1.24
N ALA A 301 -7.57 9.67 0.60
CA ALA A 301 -9.00 9.44 0.38
C ALA A 301 -9.76 9.30 1.71
N MET A 302 -9.22 8.56 2.67
CA MET A 302 -9.80 8.43 4.01
C MET A 302 -9.82 9.76 4.76
N GLY A 303 -8.73 10.54 4.68
CA GLY A 303 -8.65 11.88 5.28
C GLY A 303 -9.72 12.82 4.71
N MET A 304 -9.88 12.85 3.39
CA MET A 304 -10.93 13.64 2.74
C MET A 304 -12.33 13.18 3.16
N PHE A 305 -12.58 11.87 3.22
CA PHE A 305 -13.85 11.33 3.68
C PHE A 305 -14.18 11.77 5.10
N VAL A 306 -13.22 11.72 6.02
CA VAL A 306 -13.39 12.18 7.41
C VAL A 306 -13.69 13.69 7.46
N LEU A 307 -13.00 14.52 6.68
CA LEU A 307 -13.24 15.95 6.61
C LEU A 307 -14.63 16.29 6.09
N ILE A 308 -15.08 15.63 5.02
CA ILE A 308 -16.44 15.78 4.47
C ILE A 308 -17.48 15.38 5.52
N TRP A 309 -17.26 14.25 6.18
CA TRP A 309 -18.12 13.78 7.26
C TRP A 309 -18.21 14.76 8.42
N MET A 310 -17.07 15.27 8.87
CA MET A 310 -17.00 16.26 9.97
C MET A 310 -17.74 17.55 9.59
N SER A 311 -17.54 18.07 8.37
CA SER A 311 -18.26 19.23 7.84
C SER A 311 -19.76 19.01 7.85
N PHE A 312 -20.21 17.81 7.46
CA PHE A 312 -21.63 17.48 7.46
C PHE A 312 -22.23 17.44 8.88
N VAL A 313 -21.50 16.88 9.84
CA VAL A 313 -21.91 16.87 11.26
C VAL A 313 -22.02 18.30 11.82
N VAL A 314 -21.04 19.16 11.52
CA VAL A 314 -21.04 20.56 11.96
C VAL A 314 -22.21 21.33 11.37
N LEU A 315 -22.46 21.21 10.07
CA LEU A 315 -23.60 21.86 9.39
C LEU A 315 -24.94 21.41 10.00
N ARG A 316 -25.08 20.13 10.28
CA ARG A 316 -26.27 19.62 10.94
C ARG A 316 -26.46 20.21 12.35
N PHE A 317 -25.41 20.21 13.14
CA PHE A 317 -25.45 20.78 14.49
C PHE A 317 -25.86 22.27 14.45
N ALA A 318 -25.27 23.03 13.54
CA ALA A 318 -25.61 24.44 13.33
C ALA A 318 -27.08 24.60 12.91
N SER A 319 -27.60 23.75 12.03
CA SER A 319 -29.01 23.76 11.60
C SER A 319 -29.97 23.43 12.75
N GLU A 320 -29.64 22.46 13.59
CA GLU A 320 -30.45 22.12 14.77
C GLU A 320 -30.47 23.27 15.79
N HIS A 321 -29.32 23.91 16.03
CA HIS A 321 -29.23 25.09 16.91
C HIS A 321 -30.05 26.27 16.37
N ALA A 322 -29.94 26.57 15.08
CA ALA A 322 -30.72 27.64 14.46
C ALA A 322 -32.25 27.41 14.60
N SER A 323 -32.68 26.17 14.37
CA SER A 323 -34.09 25.76 14.52
C SER A 323 -34.61 25.92 15.96
N LEU A 324 -33.79 25.53 16.95
CA LEU A 324 -34.13 25.69 18.37
C LEU A 324 -34.22 27.16 18.75
N GLU A 325 -33.32 28.00 18.30
CA GLU A 325 -33.32 29.43 18.55
C GLU A 325 -34.55 30.12 17.96
N GLN A 326 -34.92 29.74 16.73
CA GLN A 326 -36.12 30.25 16.06
C GLN A 326 -37.40 29.83 16.84
N SER A 327 -37.45 28.60 17.33
CA SER A 327 -38.58 28.10 18.13
C SER A 327 -38.66 28.86 19.44
N ARG A 328 -37.52 29.14 20.10
CA ARG A 328 -37.45 29.91 21.34
C ARG A 328 -37.94 31.34 21.13
N LYS A 329 -37.48 32.03 20.08
CA LYS A 329 -37.95 33.40 19.76
C LYS A 329 -39.46 33.45 19.50
N ARG A 330 -40.03 32.44 18.80
CA ARG A 330 -41.48 32.33 18.63
C ARG A 330 -42.22 32.18 19.97
N MET A 331 -41.69 31.35 20.86
CA MET A 331 -42.30 31.13 22.17
C MET A 331 -42.19 32.41 23.05
N GLU A 332 -41.08 33.11 22.99
CA GLU A 332 -40.91 34.42 23.66
C GLU A 332 -41.91 35.46 23.16
N THR A 333 -42.16 35.50 21.84
CA THR A 333 -43.14 36.37 21.22
C THR A 333 -44.57 36.01 21.69
N ILE A 334 -44.92 34.73 21.72
CA ILE A 334 -46.24 34.26 22.22
C ILE A 334 -46.37 34.61 23.69
N ASN A 335 -45.36 34.41 24.52
CA ASN A 335 -45.37 34.79 25.94
C ASN A 335 -45.46 36.30 26.17
N ALA A 336 -44.86 37.12 25.29
CA ALA A 336 -45.01 38.58 25.37
C ALA A 336 -46.44 39.03 25.01
N LEU A 337 -47.02 38.44 23.97
CA LEU A 337 -48.43 38.68 23.59
C LEU A 337 -49.39 38.21 24.69
N SER A 338 -49.14 37.09 25.34
CA SER A 338 -49.98 36.55 26.40
C SER A 338 -50.05 37.45 27.64
N LYS A 339 -49.05 38.29 27.86
CA LYS A 339 -49.12 39.30 28.96
C LYS A 339 -50.07 40.46 28.64
N ALA A 340 -50.38 40.71 27.37
CA ALA A 340 -51.27 41.76 26.91
C ALA A 340 -52.73 41.32 26.86
N TYR A 341 -52.98 40.00 26.87
CA TYR A 341 -54.33 39.43 26.78
C TYR A 341 -54.60 38.50 27.94
N THR A 342 -55.83 38.55 28.48
CA THR A 342 -56.30 37.67 29.54
C THR A 342 -56.46 36.24 29.06
N SER A 343 -56.96 36.06 27.80
CA SER A 343 -57.15 34.76 27.23
C SER A 343 -57.00 34.85 25.68
N ILE A 344 -56.39 33.81 25.09
CA ILE A 344 -56.22 33.70 23.63
C ILE A 344 -56.71 32.32 23.18
N TYR A 345 -57.66 32.34 22.24
CA TYR A 345 -58.24 31.12 21.66
C TYR A 345 -58.00 31.07 20.17
N VAL A 346 -57.84 29.89 19.64
CA VAL A 346 -57.88 29.64 18.20
C VAL A 346 -59.11 28.86 17.86
N VAL A 347 -59.92 29.39 16.98
CA VAL A 347 -61.16 28.78 16.53
C VAL A 347 -61.03 28.41 15.07
N LYS A 348 -61.33 27.16 14.71
CA LYS A 348 -61.47 26.72 13.31
C LYS A 348 -62.89 26.91 12.87
N VAL A 349 -63.16 27.97 12.13
CA VAL A 349 -64.50 28.41 11.75
C VAL A 349 -65.32 27.31 11.09
N PRO A 350 -64.86 26.51 10.11
CA PRO A 350 -65.72 25.51 9.48
C PRO A 350 -66.19 24.39 10.45
N SER A 351 -65.40 24.10 11.49
CA SER A 351 -65.68 22.98 12.40
C SER A 351 -66.13 23.43 13.81
N GLY A 352 -66.10 24.72 14.07
CA GLY A 352 -66.32 25.26 15.44
C GLY A 352 -65.32 24.79 16.50
N LYS A 353 -64.26 24.06 16.08
CA LYS A 353 -63.30 23.50 17.02
C LYS A 353 -62.43 24.60 17.65
N MET A 354 -62.47 24.70 18.97
CA MET A 354 -61.75 25.71 19.76
C MET A 354 -60.56 25.10 20.48
N GLU A 355 -59.40 25.77 20.38
CA GLU A 355 -58.18 25.46 21.17
C GLU A 355 -57.75 26.73 21.91
N TYR A 356 -57.48 26.63 23.19
CA TYR A 356 -56.91 27.75 23.93
C TYR A 356 -55.39 27.74 23.84
N ILE A 357 -54.79 28.93 23.67
CA ILE A 357 -53.35 29.12 23.73
C ILE A 357 -52.93 29.63 25.09
N VAL A 358 -53.66 30.58 25.65
CA VAL A 358 -53.42 31.20 26.96
C VAL A 358 -54.76 31.39 27.64
N ASN A 359 -54.88 31.01 28.91
CA ASN A 359 -55.97 31.29 29.78
C ASN A 359 -55.39 31.67 31.15
N LEU A 360 -55.48 32.95 31.49
CA LEU A 360 -54.98 33.52 32.75
C LEU A 360 -56.09 33.75 33.79
N ASP A 361 -57.34 33.54 33.39
CA ASP A 361 -58.49 33.76 34.25
C ASP A 361 -58.98 32.41 34.82
N ASP A 362 -58.62 32.13 36.07
CA ASP A 362 -59.00 30.88 36.75
C ASP A 362 -60.51 30.71 36.94
N GLY A 363 -61.31 31.74 36.65
CA GLY A 363 -62.76 31.75 36.84
C GLY A 363 -63.58 31.30 35.60
N CYS A 364 -62.96 31.19 34.41
CA CYS A 364 -63.64 30.87 33.16
C CYS A 364 -63.21 29.48 32.65
N ASP A 365 -63.82 28.42 33.18
CA ASP A 365 -63.60 27.05 32.70
C ASP A 365 -64.43 26.79 31.43
N LEU A 366 -63.96 27.30 30.28
CA LEU A 366 -64.55 27.00 28.99
C LEU A 366 -64.06 25.61 28.51
N SER A 367 -64.46 24.58 29.21
CA SER A 367 -64.05 23.19 28.92
C SER A 367 -64.75 22.58 27.72
N CYS A 368 -65.69 23.27 27.09
CA CYS A 368 -66.42 22.81 25.89
C CYS A 368 -65.54 22.84 24.66
N LYS A 369 -65.68 21.81 23.83
CA LYS A 369 -64.86 21.61 22.63
C LYS A 369 -65.35 22.41 21.40
N ASN A 370 -66.55 22.99 21.47
CA ASN A 370 -67.16 23.72 20.39
C ASN A 370 -67.30 25.20 20.71
N ALA A 371 -66.99 26.08 19.76
CA ALA A 371 -67.04 27.52 19.95
C ALA A 371 -68.46 27.99 20.28
N SER A 372 -69.50 27.46 19.66
CA SER A 372 -70.90 27.85 19.88
C SER A 372 -71.36 27.48 21.29
N GLU A 373 -71.03 26.27 21.78
CA GLU A 373 -71.37 25.87 23.17
C GLU A 373 -70.63 26.72 24.20
N ASN A 374 -69.36 27.03 23.92
CA ASN A 374 -68.55 27.90 24.79
C ASN A 374 -69.09 29.32 24.80
N THR A 375 -69.53 29.85 23.66
CA THR A 375 -70.16 31.17 23.55
C THR A 375 -71.42 31.27 24.38
N HIS A 376 -72.33 30.33 24.28
CA HIS A 376 -73.56 30.30 25.06
C HIS A 376 -73.28 30.21 26.55
N THR A 377 -72.42 29.29 26.99
CA THR A 377 -72.00 29.17 28.41
C THR A 377 -71.34 30.45 28.93
N PHE A 378 -70.50 31.07 28.09
CA PHE A 378 -69.79 32.33 28.45
C PHE A 378 -70.77 33.47 28.61
N LEU A 379 -71.77 33.61 27.74
CA LEU A 379 -72.80 34.63 27.80
C LEU A 379 -73.66 34.46 29.10
N GLU A 380 -74.18 33.28 29.33
CA GLU A 380 -74.99 32.98 30.51
C GLU A 380 -74.26 33.22 31.85
N GLN A 381 -72.99 32.89 31.91
CA GLN A 381 -72.25 32.92 33.18
C GLN A 381 -71.69 34.30 33.54
N TYR A 382 -71.35 35.12 32.54
CA TYR A 382 -70.58 36.35 32.76
C TYR A 382 -71.23 37.63 32.30
N PHE A 383 -72.29 37.58 31.46
CA PHE A 383 -72.92 38.78 30.90
C PHE A 383 -74.28 39.10 31.53
N ASP A 384 -74.63 40.43 31.55
CA ASP A 384 -75.97 40.84 31.87
C ASP A 384 -76.90 40.38 30.73
N PRO A 385 -78.11 39.83 31.01
CA PRO A 385 -79.07 39.39 29.98
C PRO A 385 -79.44 40.45 28.95
N LYS A 386 -79.23 41.74 29.25
CA LYS A 386 -79.48 42.83 28.32
C LYS A 386 -78.47 42.92 27.17
N ASP A 387 -77.26 42.43 27.39
CA ASP A 387 -76.16 42.53 26.42
C ASP A 387 -75.98 41.18 25.68
N HIS A 388 -76.79 40.16 25.98
CA HIS A 388 -76.63 38.83 25.40
C HIS A 388 -76.81 38.84 23.86
N ASP A 389 -77.88 39.50 23.36
CA ASP A 389 -78.19 39.48 21.91
C ASP A 389 -77.08 40.13 21.07
N GLU A 390 -76.48 41.23 21.60
CA GLU A 390 -75.38 41.95 20.91
C GLU A 390 -74.10 41.09 20.87
N MET A 391 -73.76 40.47 22.00
CA MET A 391 -72.58 39.62 22.12
C MET A 391 -72.71 38.29 21.40
N GLU A 392 -73.90 37.69 21.38
CA GLU A 392 -74.22 36.50 20.61
C GLU A 392 -74.00 36.77 19.13
N ALA A 393 -74.51 37.89 18.61
CA ALA A 393 -74.32 38.33 17.25
C ALA A 393 -72.83 38.62 16.93
N PHE A 394 -72.08 39.20 17.91
CA PHE A 394 -70.64 39.44 17.74
C PHE A 394 -69.83 38.16 17.73
N LEU A 395 -70.14 37.16 18.52
CA LEU A 395 -69.45 35.88 18.63
C LEU A 395 -69.97 34.80 17.68
N ASP A 396 -70.97 35.07 16.87
CA ASP A 396 -71.48 34.14 15.87
C ASP A 396 -70.42 33.77 14.83
N MET A 397 -69.91 32.55 14.96
CA MET A 397 -68.86 32.02 14.07
C MET A 397 -69.34 31.78 12.63
N HIS A 398 -70.62 31.77 12.36
CA HIS A 398 -71.14 31.61 10.99
C HIS A 398 -71.02 32.91 10.18
N THR A 399 -71.04 34.05 10.83
CA THR A 399 -70.96 35.37 10.19
C THR A 399 -69.56 36.00 10.33
N VAL A 400 -68.70 35.44 11.18
CA VAL A 400 -67.38 36.02 11.49
C VAL A 400 -66.46 36.11 10.25
N GLU A 401 -66.54 35.16 9.35
CA GLU A 401 -65.72 35.15 8.11
C GLU A 401 -66.11 36.35 7.22
N GLU A 402 -67.35 36.60 7.07
CA GLU A 402 -67.86 37.70 6.23
C GLU A 402 -67.52 39.07 6.86
N ARG A 403 -67.62 39.19 8.17
CA ARG A 403 -67.33 40.40 8.93
C ARG A 403 -65.80 40.69 9.00
N LEU A 404 -64.96 39.69 8.94
CA LEU A 404 -63.50 39.86 8.88
C LEU A 404 -63.02 40.10 7.43
N ARG A 405 -63.87 39.96 6.42
CA ARG A 405 -63.47 40.16 5.03
C ARG A 405 -63.08 41.59 4.75
N GLY A 406 -61.81 41.88 4.59
CA GLY A 406 -61.27 43.22 4.37
C GLY A 406 -60.81 43.95 5.63
N GLU A 407 -61.11 43.42 6.79
CA GLU A 407 -60.68 43.96 8.08
C GLU A 407 -59.51 43.15 8.65
N ARG A 408 -58.58 43.81 9.36
CA ARG A 408 -57.48 43.13 10.03
C ARG A 408 -57.95 42.41 11.30
N TYR A 409 -58.88 43.02 11.99
CA TYR A 409 -59.53 42.49 13.18
C TYR A 409 -60.85 43.20 13.39
N ILE A 410 -61.76 42.57 14.10
CA ILE A 410 -62.95 43.17 14.63
C ILE A 410 -62.90 43.06 16.14
N SER A 411 -63.32 44.10 16.84
CA SER A 411 -63.27 44.10 18.31
C SER A 411 -64.56 44.64 18.90
N HIS A 412 -64.96 44.14 20.04
CA HIS A 412 -66.09 44.59 20.81
C HIS A 412 -65.69 44.71 22.29
N THR A 413 -66.11 45.81 22.91
CA THR A 413 -65.83 46.09 24.35
C THR A 413 -67.09 45.86 25.14
N TYR A 414 -67.02 45.06 26.14
CA TYR A 414 -68.15 44.67 26.98
C TYR A 414 -67.83 44.74 28.48
N ARG A 415 -68.90 44.81 29.29
CA ARG A 415 -68.77 44.79 30.73
C ARG A 415 -69.31 43.49 31.29
N LEU A 416 -68.52 42.82 32.11
CA LEU A 416 -69.01 41.65 32.87
C LEU A 416 -69.88 42.02 34.01
N GLN A 417 -70.72 41.07 34.44
CA GLN A 417 -71.56 41.24 35.72
C GLN A 417 -70.71 41.65 36.92
N SER A 418 -69.40 41.29 36.93
CA SER A 418 -68.46 41.74 38.01
C SER A 418 -68.11 43.22 37.95
N GLY A 419 -68.61 43.95 36.95
CA GLY A 419 -68.34 45.38 36.73
C GLY A 419 -67.05 45.68 36.00
N ARG A 420 -66.24 44.69 35.63
CA ARG A 420 -64.98 44.86 34.85
C ARG A 420 -65.24 44.98 33.39
N TRP A 421 -64.49 45.85 32.71
CA TRP A 421 -64.53 46.02 31.27
C TRP A 421 -63.49 45.09 30.55
N TYR A 422 -63.91 44.43 29.50
CA TYR A 422 -63.09 43.57 28.66
C TYR A 422 -63.29 43.97 27.17
N CYS A 423 -62.30 43.65 26.37
CA CYS A 423 -62.36 43.76 24.92
C CYS A 423 -62.04 42.40 24.28
N ILE A 424 -62.95 41.91 23.49
CA ILE A 424 -62.77 40.75 22.63
C ILE A 424 -62.34 41.24 21.27
N SER A 425 -61.27 40.66 20.73
CA SER A 425 -60.83 40.94 19.35
C SER A 425 -60.77 39.64 18.58
N LEU A 426 -61.43 39.60 17.45
CA LEU A 426 -61.40 38.49 16.47
C LEU A 426 -60.42 38.86 15.35
N VAL A 427 -59.40 37.97 15.13
CA VAL A 427 -58.35 38.20 14.16
C VAL A 427 -58.24 36.98 13.27
N ALA A 428 -58.19 37.17 11.96
CA ALA A 428 -57.95 36.07 11.04
C ALA A 428 -56.46 35.64 11.09
N GLN A 429 -56.20 34.40 11.47
CA GLN A 429 -54.82 33.87 11.53
C GLN A 429 -54.35 33.32 10.17
N SER A 430 -55.19 32.65 9.47
CA SER A 430 -54.90 32.09 8.14
C SER A 430 -56.20 31.77 7.42
N TYR A 431 -56.18 31.85 6.11
CA TYR A 431 -57.25 31.38 5.26
C TYR A 431 -56.86 30.01 4.67
N ASP A 432 -57.84 29.17 4.40
CA ASP A 432 -57.58 27.92 3.72
C ASP A 432 -57.21 28.18 2.22
N LYS A 433 -56.88 27.09 1.47
CA LYS A 433 -56.50 27.21 0.06
C LYS A 433 -57.62 27.77 -0.85
N ASN A 434 -58.86 27.83 -0.37
CA ASN A 434 -60.00 28.35 -1.06
C ASN A 434 -60.36 29.78 -0.63
N GLY A 435 -59.53 30.42 0.19
CA GLY A 435 -59.79 31.77 0.70
C GLY A 435 -60.81 31.85 1.83
N LYS A 436 -61.12 30.70 2.41
CA LYS A 436 -61.99 30.57 3.56
C LYS A 436 -61.23 30.42 4.83
#